data_35eddd667aabf68f8198b8c4740035f5
#
_entry.id   35eddd667aabf68f8198b8c4740035f5
#
_cell.length_a   1.000
_cell.length_b   1.000
_cell.length_c   1.000
_cell.angle_alpha   90.00
_cell.angle_beta   90.00
_cell.angle_gamma   90.00
#
_symmetry.space_group_name_H-M   'P 1'
#
loop_
_entity.id
_entity.type
_entity.pdbx_description
1 polymer ?
#
loop_
_entity_poly.entity_id
_entity_poly.type
_entity_poly.pdbx_seq_one_letter_code
_entity_poly.pdbx_strand_id
1 'polypeptide(L)'
;MLAGIISKSPTLHASAVLMRTRWDVLNNDNEKSGFGVTHVAEVASIWGGGTAQEHPLAPIIEGYWTSFIRSKDPNTYRKSGSPEWKVWGTTKSRLHFPNDPTKVGMVNIDPGQETRCDYYSVIGNIVGN
;
A
#
# COMPACT_ATOMS: atom_id res chain seq x y z
N MET A 1 6.99 -3.97 -0.40
CA MET A 1 7.01 -2.82 -1.33
C MET A 1 6.17 -1.69 -0.76
N LEU A 2 6.59 -0.42 -0.92
CA LEU A 2 5.87 0.75 -0.46
C LEU A 2 5.28 1.45 -1.68
N ALA A 3 4.00 1.22 -1.98
CA ALA A 3 3.26 2.08 -2.89
C ALA A 3 2.68 3.25 -2.08
N GLY A 4 2.78 4.45 -2.58
CA GLY A 4 2.25 5.66 -1.98
C GLY A 4 1.37 6.43 -2.96
N ILE A 5 0.26 6.96 -2.47
CA ILE A 5 -0.62 7.84 -3.23
C ILE A 5 -0.45 9.26 -2.70
N ILE A 6 -0.23 10.22 -3.61
CA ILE A 6 -0.10 11.64 -3.29
C ILE A 6 -1.33 12.37 -3.81
N SER A 7 -2.10 13.01 -2.93
CA SER A 7 -3.22 13.88 -3.27
C SER A 7 -2.84 15.34 -3.05
N LYS A 8 -3.20 16.22 -4.00
CA LYS A 8 -3.09 17.68 -3.86
C LYS A 8 -4.48 18.29 -3.67
N SER A 9 -4.68 19.03 -2.60
CA SER A 9 -5.88 19.84 -2.39
C SER A 9 -5.79 21.17 -3.19
N PRO A 10 -6.90 21.68 -3.76
CA PRO A 10 -6.88 22.82 -4.68
C PRO A 10 -6.80 24.21 -4.03
N THR A 11 -6.70 24.35 -2.72
CA THR A 11 -6.63 25.65 -2.04
C THR A 11 -5.30 25.87 -1.32
N LEU A 12 -4.49 26.75 -1.89
CA LEU A 12 -3.40 27.55 -1.29
C LEU A 12 -2.54 26.86 -0.20
N HIS A 13 -1.52 26.22 -0.60
CA HIS A 13 -0.56 25.35 0.05
C HIS A 13 -0.94 23.88 -0.15
N ALA A 14 -0.52 23.34 -1.30
CA ALA A 14 -0.71 21.93 -1.61
C ALA A 14 0.10 21.06 -0.63
N SER A 15 -0.46 20.76 0.52
CA SER A 15 0.06 19.72 1.38
C SER A 15 -0.13 18.40 0.66
N ALA A 16 0.95 17.77 0.25
CA ALA A 16 0.90 16.41 -0.28
C ALA A 16 0.47 15.48 0.86
N VAL A 17 -0.65 14.80 0.68
CA VAL A 17 -1.10 13.77 1.61
C VAL A 17 -0.49 12.45 1.17
N LEU A 18 0.35 11.87 2.02
CA LEU A 18 0.96 10.58 1.77
C LEU A 18 0.16 9.48 2.47
N MET A 19 -0.21 8.47 1.71
CA MET A 19 -0.81 7.23 2.19
C MET A 19 0.07 6.06 1.74
N ARG A 20 0.22 5.03 2.56
CA ARG A 20 1.10 3.90 2.27
C ARG A 20 0.37 2.58 2.38
N THR A 21 0.77 1.62 1.54
CA THR A 21 0.31 0.23 1.60
C THR A 21 1.45 -0.71 1.98
N ARG A 22 1.06 -1.89 2.43
CA ARG A 22 1.90 -3.08 2.50
C ARG A 22 1.18 -4.25 1.86
N TRP A 23 1.80 -4.86 0.86
CA TRP A 23 1.31 -6.05 0.20
C TRP A 23 2.11 -7.25 0.66
N ASP A 24 1.45 -8.20 1.32
CA ASP A 24 2.06 -9.44 1.82
C ASP A 24 1.32 -10.67 1.26
N VAL A 25 0.71 -10.53 0.08
CA VAL A 25 0.02 -11.65 -0.58
C VAL A 25 1.02 -12.47 -1.37
N LEU A 26 1.18 -13.72 -0.97
CA LEU A 26 2.01 -14.69 -1.68
C LEU A 26 1.22 -15.30 -2.84
N ASN A 27 1.82 -15.41 -4.00
CA ASN A 27 1.32 -16.30 -5.03
C ASN A 27 2.02 -17.65 -4.96
N ASN A 28 1.37 -18.70 -5.46
CA ASN A 28 1.86 -20.07 -5.36
C ASN A 28 3.24 -20.29 -5.99
N ASP A 29 3.54 -19.59 -7.08
CA ASP A 29 4.80 -19.80 -7.80
C ASP A 29 5.96 -19.16 -7.06
N ASN A 30 5.75 -17.98 -6.49
CA ASN A 30 6.74 -17.29 -5.68
C ASN A 30 6.97 -17.99 -4.34
N GLU A 31 5.93 -18.58 -3.74
CA GLU A 31 6.04 -19.39 -2.53
C GLU A 31 6.90 -20.64 -2.77
N LYS A 32 6.61 -21.40 -3.82
CA LYS A 32 7.39 -22.60 -4.20
C LYS A 32 8.84 -22.28 -4.54
N SER A 33 9.10 -21.13 -5.13
CA SER A 33 10.44 -20.69 -5.52
C SER A 33 11.21 -20.02 -4.37
N GLY A 34 10.59 -19.79 -3.23
CA GLY A 34 11.21 -19.14 -2.07
C GLY A 34 11.42 -17.62 -2.23
N PHE A 35 10.87 -16.99 -3.27
CA PHE A 35 11.04 -15.56 -3.51
C PHE A 35 10.16 -14.66 -2.62
N GLY A 36 9.15 -15.22 -1.97
CA GLY A 36 8.20 -14.45 -1.17
C GLY A 36 7.39 -13.47 -2.00
N VAL A 37 7.11 -12.29 -1.47
CA VAL A 37 6.39 -11.22 -2.17
C VAL A 37 7.37 -10.39 -2.99
N THR A 38 7.30 -10.51 -4.30
CA THR A 38 8.22 -9.84 -5.23
C THR A 38 7.81 -8.41 -5.54
N HIS A 39 8.70 -7.69 -6.22
CA HIS A 39 8.43 -6.35 -6.74
C HIS A 39 7.23 -6.37 -7.70
N VAL A 40 6.35 -5.38 -7.61
CA VAL A 40 5.10 -5.19 -8.39
C VAL A 40 4.06 -6.32 -8.25
N ALA A 41 4.14 -7.13 -7.21
CA ALA A 41 3.21 -8.25 -7.00
C ALA A 41 1.74 -7.81 -6.95
N GLU A 42 1.45 -6.61 -6.43
CA GLU A 42 0.10 -6.06 -6.30
C GLU A 42 -0.52 -5.53 -7.61
N VAL A 43 0.30 -5.27 -8.64
CA VAL A 43 -0.13 -4.54 -9.85
C VAL A 43 -1.23 -5.28 -10.60
N ALA A 44 -1.11 -6.60 -10.73
CA ALA A 44 -2.13 -7.40 -11.40
C ALA A 44 -3.49 -7.30 -10.68
N SER A 45 -3.49 -7.33 -9.35
CA SER A 45 -4.72 -7.21 -8.54
C SER A 45 -5.35 -5.82 -8.63
N ILE A 46 -4.58 -4.78 -8.86
CA ILE A 46 -5.09 -3.40 -9.05
C ILE A 46 -5.83 -3.26 -10.39
N TRP A 47 -5.38 -3.94 -11.44
CA TRP A 47 -5.86 -3.76 -12.80
C TRP A 47 -6.70 -4.93 -13.33
N GLY A 48 -7.34 -5.68 -12.45
CA GLY A 48 -8.29 -6.74 -12.81
C GLY A 48 -7.65 -8.06 -13.21
N GLY A 49 -6.37 -8.25 -12.85
CA GLY A 49 -5.65 -9.52 -12.99
C GLY A 49 -5.37 -10.14 -11.62
N GLY A 50 -4.37 -11.01 -11.59
CA GLY A 50 -3.88 -11.62 -10.37
C GLY A 50 -4.12 -13.13 -10.31
N THR A 51 -3.51 -13.76 -9.33
CA THR A 51 -3.62 -15.20 -9.08
C THR A 51 -4.91 -15.54 -8.33
N ALA A 52 -5.23 -16.82 -8.23
CA ALA A 52 -6.37 -17.28 -7.43
C ALA A 52 -6.32 -16.84 -5.96
N GLN A 53 -5.11 -16.70 -5.38
CA GLN A 53 -4.93 -16.21 -4.02
C GLN A 53 -5.21 -14.71 -3.89
N GLU A 54 -4.89 -13.94 -4.91
CA GLU A 54 -5.07 -12.48 -4.94
C GLU A 54 -6.51 -12.09 -5.26
N HIS A 55 -7.25 -12.98 -5.94
CA HIS A 55 -8.60 -12.70 -6.45
C HIS A 55 -9.59 -12.20 -5.38
N PRO A 56 -9.62 -12.71 -4.15
CA PRO A 56 -10.51 -12.19 -3.11
C PRO A 56 -10.16 -10.77 -2.64
N LEU A 57 -8.91 -10.34 -2.83
CA LEU A 57 -8.42 -9.01 -2.45
C LEU A 57 -8.61 -7.97 -3.57
N ALA A 58 -8.70 -8.41 -4.83
CA ALA A 58 -8.80 -7.53 -5.98
C ALA A 58 -9.95 -6.50 -5.84
N PRO A 59 -11.20 -6.85 -5.49
CA PRO A 59 -12.25 -5.84 -5.34
C PRO A 59 -12.00 -4.83 -4.21
N ILE A 60 -11.17 -5.18 -3.23
CA ILE A 60 -10.82 -4.28 -2.13
C ILE A 60 -9.78 -3.27 -2.60
N ILE A 61 -8.69 -3.75 -3.21
CA ILE A 61 -7.62 -2.87 -3.70
C ILE A 61 -8.08 -1.99 -4.86
N GLU A 62 -8.80 -2.55 -5.83
CA GLU A 62 -9.41 -1.82 -6.94
C GLU A 62 -10.35 -0.71 -6.44
N GLY A 63 -11.13 -0.98 -5.39
CA GLY A 63 -12.01 -0.01 -4.77
C GLY A 63 -11.28 1.22 -4.27
N TYR A 64 -10.12 1.07 -3.65
CA TYR A 64 -9.31 2.21 -3.20
C TYR A 64 -8.67 2.97 -4.37
N TRP A 65 -8.11 2.28 -5.36
CA TRP A 65 -7.47 2.91 -6.52
C TRP A 65 -8.47 3.66 -7.38
N THR A 66 -9.60 3.03 -7.71
CA THR A 66 -10.68 3.70 -8.48
C THR A 66 -11.31 4.86 -7.73
N SER A 67 -11.47 4.74 -6.40
CA SER A 67 -11.90 5.85 -5.55
C SER A 67 -10.95 7.03 -5.65
N PHE A 68 -9.65 6.77 -5.52
CA PHE A 68 -8.62 7.81 -5.63
C PHE A 68 -8.62 8.48 -7.01
N ILE A 69 -8.71 7.71 -8.09
CA ILE A 69 -8.76 8.25 -9.46
C ILE A 69 -9.97 9.18 -9.65
N ARG A 70 -11.13 8.80 -9.10
CA ARG A 70 -12.39 9.53 -9.27
C ARG A 70 -12.51 10.77 -8.37
N SER A 71 -12.04 10.70 -7.14
CA SER A 71 -12.27 11.72 -6.10
C SER A 71 -11.00 12.31 -5.49
N LYS A 72 -9.82 11.78 -5.83
CA LYS A 72 -8.53 12.08 -5.19
C LYS A 72 -8.47 11.70 -3.69
N ASP A 73 -9.44 10.88 -3.27
CA ASP A 73 -9.51 10.28 -1.94
C ASP A 73 -9.79 8.78 -2.09
N PRO A 74 -8.94 7.89 -1.57
CA PRO A 74 -9.13 6.45 -1.69
C PRO A 74 -10.34 5.95 -0.87
N ASN A 75 -10.86 6.75 0.06
CA ASN A 75 -11.90 6.32 0.98
C ASN A 75 -13.33 6.62 0.49
N THR A 76 -13.51 7.60 -0.41
CA THR A 76 -14.85 8.07 -0.83
C THR A 76 -15.70 6.96 -1.44
N TYR A 77 -15.14 6.15 -2.33
CA TYR A 77 -15.84 5.08 -3.06
C TYR A 77 -15.23 3.70 -2.82
N ARG A 78 -14.50 3.52 -1.71
CA ARG A 78 -13.94 2.21 -1.38
C ARG A 78 -15.03 1.15 -1.24
N LYS A 79 -14.68 -0.11 -1.43
CA LYS A 79 -15.61 -1.22 -1.23
C LYS A 79 -16.23 -1.16 0.17
N SER A 80 -17.54 -1.33 0.25
CA SER A 80 -18.25 -1.37 1.54
C SER A 80 -17.67 -2.45 2.46
N GLY A 81 -17.49 -2.11 3.74
CA GLY A 81 -16.85 -2.98 4.73
C GLY A 81 -15.32 -2.94 4.72
N SER A 82 -14.69 -2.29 3.74
CA SER A 82 -13.24 -2.11 3.76
C SER A 82 -12.84 -1.06 4.80
N PRO A 83 -11.68 -1.22 5.47
CA PRO A 83 -11.20 -0.26 6.46
C PRO A 83 -10.94 1.12 5.85
N GLU A 84 -10.94 2.17 6.68
CA GLU A 84 -10.48 3.48 6.26
C GLU A 84 -8.97 3.46 6.04
N TRP A 85 -8.52 3.86 4.85
CA TRP A 85 -7.10 4.05 4.57
C TRP A 85 -6.65 5.40 5.11
N LYS A 86 -5.94 5.37 6.22
CA LYS A 86 -5.49 6.58 6.93
C LYS A 86 -4.23 7.16 6.32
N VAL A 87 -4.10 8.47 6.46
CA VAL A 87 -2.91 9.23 6.10
C VAL A 87 -1.71 8.70 6.90
N TRP A 88 -0.56 8.59 6.26
CA TRP A 88 0.69 8.17 6.90
C TRP A 88 1.04 9.03 8.12
N GLY A 89 1.15 10.32 7.95
CA GLY A 89 1.31 11.36 8.98
C GLY A 89 2.03 10.91 10.26
N THR A 90 1.49 11.31 11.39
CA THR A 90 2.05 11.01 12.73
C THR A 90 1.83 9.56 13.17
N THR A 91 0.84 8.88 12.63
CA THR A 91 0.54 7.49 13.01
C THR A 91 1.52 6.48 12.43
N LYS A 92 2.22 6.87 11.35
CA LYS A 92 3.14 5.99 10.60
C LYS A 92 2.53 4.61 10.32
N SER A 93 1.22 4.59 10.07
CA SER A 93 0.47 3.39 9.74
C SER A 93 0.26 3.26 8.24
N ARG A 94 0.11 2.04 7.78
CA ARG A 94 -0.10 1.69 6.36
C ARG A 94 -1.23 0.70 6.22
N LEU A 95 -1.93 0.75 5.10
CA LEU A 95 -2.94 -0.26 4.78
C LEU A 95 -2.26 -1.55 4.38
N HIS A 96 -2.55 -2.62 5.10
CA HIS A 96 -1.95 -3.94 4.92
C HIS A 96 -2.91 -4.89 4.20
N PHE A 97 -2.42 -5.53 3.16
CA PHE A 97 -3.09 -6.58 2.41
C PHE A 97 -2.38 -7.92 2.68
N PRO A 98 -2.86 -8.73 3.62
CA PRO A 98 -2.37 -10.10 3.86
C PRO A 98 -3.05 -11.11 2.93
N ASN A 99 -2.64 -12.38 2.95
CA ASN A 99 -3.31 -13.44 2.19
C ASN A 99 -4.80 -13.61 2.55
N ASP A 100 -5.16 -13.38 3.81
CA ASP A 100 -6.55 -13.43 4.28
C ASP A 100 -7.24 -12.08 4.06
N PRO A 101 -8.22 -11.98 3.15
CA PRO A 101 -8.90 -10.72 2.84
C PRO A 101 -9.70 -10.14 4.01
N THR A 102 -10.06 -10.98 4.99
CA THR A 102 -10.79 -10.53 6.20
C THR A 102 -9.88 -9.77 7.18
N LYS A 103 -8.57 -9.86 6.99
CA LYS A 103 -7.55 -9.22 7.82
C LYS A 103 -6.94 -7.97 7.17
N VAL A 104 -7.50 -7.51 6.06
CA VAL A 104 -7.10 -6.22 5.50
C VAL A 104 -7.35 -5.11 6.52
N GLY A 105 -6.33 -4.33 6.84
CA GLY A 105 -6.45 -3.33 7.91
C GLY A 105 -5.24 -2.39 8.00
N MET A 106 -5.38 -1.38 8.85
CA MET A 106 -4.25 -0.49 9.16
C MET A 106 -3.28 -1.17 10.12
N VAL A 107 -2.00 -1.12 9.78
CA VAL A 107 -0.91 -1.64 10.64
C VAL A 107 0.16 -0.56 10.81
N ASN A 108 0.71 -0.48 12.02
CA ASN A 108 1.86 0.38 12.28
C ASN A 108 3.12 -0.24 11.68
N ILE A 109 4.10 0.59 11.33
CA ILE A 109 5.41 0.07 10.96
C ILE A 109 6.12 -0.49 12.18
N ASP A 110 6.93 -1.52 11.94
CA ASP A 110 7.85 -2.04 12.94
C ASP A 110 8.93 -0.98 13.25
N PRO A 111 9.22 -0.70 14.54
CA PRO A 111 10.26 0.25 14.93
C PRO A 111 11.64 -0.05 14.34
N GLY A 112 11.98 -1.33 14.18
CA GLY A 112 13.22 -1.74 13.51
C GLY A 112 13.23 -1.40 12.02
N GLN A 113 12.07 -1.40 11.36
CA GLN A 113 11.96 -0.93 9.97
C GLN A 113 12.19 0.59 9.89
N GLU A 114 11.64 1.35 10.82
CA GLU A 114 11.87 2.81 10.87
C GLU A 114 13.36 3.12 11.02
N THR A 115 14.03 2.49 11.98
CA THR A 115 15.48 2.64 12.19
C THR A 115 16.29 2.32 10.94
N ARG A 116 15.94 1.24 10.23
CA ARG A 116 16.59 0.90 8.94
C ARG A 116 16.35 1.95 7.86
N CYS A 117 15.13 2.47 7.76
CA CYS A 117 14.81 3.52 6.79
C CYS A 117 15.60 4.80 7.07
N ASP A 118 15.72 5.20 8.32
CA ASP A 118 16.49 6.38 8.72
C ASP A 118 17.97 6.20 8.38
N TYR A 119 18.53 5.03 8.68
CA TYR A 119 19.89 4.69 8.30
C TYR A 119 20.14 4.79 6.80
N TYR A 120 19.28 4.17 5.97
CA TYR A 120 19.40 4.22 4.51
C TYR A 120 19.18 5.63 3.95
N SER A 121 18.35 6.45 4.58
CA SER A 121 18.16 7.84 4.22
C SER A 121 19.45 8.66 4.38
N VAL A 122 20.20 8.40 5.44
CA VAL A 122 21.50 9.05 5.69
C VAL A 122 22.55 8.59 4.68
N ILE A 123 22.67 7.28 4.46
CA ILE A 123 23.68 6.76 3.51
C ILE A 123 23.35 7.13 2.07
N GLY A 124 22.07 7.20 1.67
CA GLY A 124 21.66 7.64 0.34
C GLY A 124 22.25 9.00 -0.02
N ASN A 125 22.23 9.94 0.93
CA ASN A 125 22.84 11.26 0.76
C ASN A 125 24.39 11.21 0.62
N ILE A 126 25.03 10.20 1.20
CA ILE A 126 26.50 10.05 1.14
C ILE A 126 26.94 9.38 -0.17
N VAL A 127 26.15 8.41 -0.67
CA VAL A 127 26.51 7.62 -1.86
C VAL A 127 25.91 8.18 -3.16
N GLY A 128 25.22 9.31 -3.10
CA GLY A 128 24.79 10.07 -4.28
C GLY A 128 23.55 9.51 -4.98
N ASN A 129 22.63 8.90 -4.23
CA ASN A 129 21.30 8.53 -4.71
C ASN A 129 20.26 9.60 -4.41
#